data_8e9afd9ccfada02e34c5fea3073388ee
#
_entry.id   8e9afd9ccfada02e34c5fea3073388ee
#
_cell.length_a   1.000
_cell.length_b   1.000
_cell.length_c   1.000
_cell.angle_alpha   90.00
_cell.angle_beta   90.00
_cell.angle_gamma   90.00
#
_symmetry.space_group_name_H-M   'P 1'
#
loop_
_entity.id
_entity.type
_entity.pdbx_description
1 polymer ?
#
loop_
_entity_poly.entity_id
_entity_poly.type
_entity_poly.pdbx_seq_one_letter_code
_entity_poly.pdbx_strand_id
1 'polypeptide(L)'
;MAGYPDRDSGYMQWITDLQLIATKAPSGTSIINAGLEITEMLIKKNISYGDSALKPARIFAQSDNVEQIKIRIDDKINRVKNNQGFAGDNDIDDLIGYLILLKIAIDKNNS
;
A
#
# COMPACT_ATOMS: atom_id res chain seq x y z
N MET A 1 -16.65 4.11 -6.36
CA MET A 1 -16.52 3.27 -5.17
C MET A 1 -16.94 4.04 -3.93
N ALA A 2 -17.65 3.41 -3.05
CA ALA A 2 -17.96 4.04 -1.77
C ALA A 2 -16.65 4.41 -1.07
N GLY A 3 -16.56 5.61 -0.56
CA GLY A 3 -15.38 6.04 0.17
C GLY A 3 -15.19 5.28 1.47
N TYR A 4 -14.00 5.36 1.99
CA TYR A 4 -13.70 4.83 3.32
C TYR A 4 -14.20 5.82 4.37
N PRO A 5 -14.61 5.35 5.56
CA PRO A 5 -14.93 6.29 6.63
C PRO A 5 -13.69 7.11 6.97
N ASP A 6 -13.86 8.40 7.25
CA ASP A 6 -12.76 9.23 7.70
C ASP A 6 -12.46 8.92 9.16
N ARG A 7 -11.37 9.49 9.70
CA ARG A 7 -10.92 9.14 11.05
C ARG A 7 -11.90 9.62 12.14
N ASP A 8 -12.78 10.56 11.83
CA ASP A 8 -13.70 11.16 12.80
C ASP A 8 -15.12 10.59 12.70
N SER A 9 -15.43 9.81 11.63
CA SER A 9 -16.78 9.31 11.39
C SER A 9 -16.79 7.80 11.16
N GLY A 10 -16.71 7.03 12.24
CA GLY A 10 -16.90 5.58 12.18
C GLY A 10 -15.65 4.76 11.92
N TYR A 11 -14.48 5.38 11.89
CA TYR A 11 -13.23 4.69 11.63
C TYR A 11 -12.98 3.55 12.63
N MET A 12 -13.11 3.83 13.92
CA MET A 12 -12.88 2.83 14.97
C MET A 12 -13.95 1.74 14.94
N GLN A 13 -15.18 2.09 14.59
CA GLN A 13 -16.25 1.11 14.44
C GLN A 13 -15.96 0.16 13.28
N TRP A 14 -15.44 0.68 12.16
CA TRP A 14 -15.05 -0.13 11.01
C TRP A 14 -13.99 -1.16 11.41
N ILE A 15 -12.96 -0.73 12.13
CA ILE A 15 -11.89 -1.63 12.61
C ILE A 15 -12.47 -2.71 13.53
N THR A 16 -13.34 -2.33 14.47
CA THR A 16 -13.98 -3.27 15.39
C THR A 16 -14.82 -4.29 14.63
N ASP A 17 -15.59 -3.85 13.64
CA ASP A 17 -16.41 -4.71 12.80
C ASP A 17 -15.54 -5.70 12.01
N LEU A 18 -14.40 -5.27 11.49
CA LEU A 18 -13.46 -6.14 10.78
C LEU A 18 -12.92 -7.23 11.70
N GLN A 19 -12.57 -6.87 12.95
CA GLN A 19 -12.09 -7.85 13.92
C GLN A 19 -13.16 -8.92 14.21
N LEU A 20 -14.42 -8.49 14.34
CA LEU A 20 -15.52 -9.40 14.57
C LEU A 20 -15.78 -10.32 13.38
N ILE A 21 -15.78 -9.75 12.17
CA ILE A 21 -15.95 -10.52 10.93
C ILE A 21 -14.82 -11.55 10.79
N ALA A 22 -13.59 -11.16 11.14
CA ALA A 22 -12.43 -12.03 11.03
C ALA A 22 -12.56 -13.31 11.86
N THR A 23 -13.29 -13.27 12.99
CA THR A 23 -13.50 -14.47 13.81
C THR A 23 -14.30 -15.55 13.07
N LYS A 24 -15.03 -15.18 12.02
CA LYS A 24 -15.86 -16.08 11.23
C LYS A 24 -15.14 -16.66 10.02
N ALA A 25 -13.97 -16.16 9.69
CA ALA A 25 -13.19 -16.61 8.54
C ALA A 25 -12.05 -17.52 9.00
N PRO A 26 -11.79 -18.64 8.28
CA PRO A 26 -10.71 -19.56 8.68
C PRO A 26 -9.32 -18.91 8.80
N SER A 27 -9.04 -17.90 7.97
CA SER A 27 -7.76 -17.20 7.98
C SER A 27 -7.91 -15.72 8.33
N GLY A 28 -9.01 -15.33 8.95
CA GLY A 28 -9.33 -13.92 9.19
C GLY A 28 -8.24 -13.18 9.98
N THR A 29 -7.78 -13.75 11.08
CA THR A 29 -6.74 -13.15 11.92
C THR A 29 -5.42 -13.03 11.15
N SER A 30 -5.05 -14.05 10.40
CA SER A 30 -3.82 -14.02 9.58
C SER A 30 -3.89 -12.93 8.51
N ILE A 31 -5.04 -12.74 7.89
CA ILE A 31 -5.24 -11.70 6.88
C ILE A 31 -5.09 -10.32 7.51
N ILE A 32 -5.71 -10.08 8.67
CA ILE A 32 -5.59 -8.81 9.38
C ILE A 32 -4.12 -8.55 9.73
N ASN A 33 -3.43 -9.54 10.28
CA ASN A 33 -2.04 -9.38 10.70
C ASN A 33 -1.12 -9.04 9.53
N ALA A 34 -1.27 -9.74 8.41
CA ALA A 34 -0.48 -9.45 7.21
C ALA A 34 -0.76 -8.03 6.69
N GLY A 35 -2.02 -7.63 6.67
CA GLY A 35 -2.39 -6.28 6.25
C GLY A 35 -1.82 -5.20 7.16
N LEU A 36 -1.84 -5.43 8.48
CA LEU A 36 -1.30 -4.47 9.44
C LEU A 36 0.21 -4.32 9.30
N GLU A 37 0.94 -5.40 9.04
CA GLU A 37 2.38 -5.33 8.80
C GLU A 37 2.71 -4.42 7.63
N ILE A 38 1.99 -4.56 6.52
CA ILE A 38 2.20 -3.73 5.33
C ILE A 38 1.81 -2.28 5.63
N THR A 39 0.69 -2.08 6.30
CA THR A 39 0.21 -0.74 6.67
C THR A 39 1.25 -0.01 7.52
N GLU A 40 1.79 -0.67 8.55
CA GLU A 40 2.81 -0.08 9.41
C GLU A 40 4.07 0.29 8.61
N MET A 41 4.54 -0.63 7.77
CA MET A 41 5.71 -0.39 6.92
C MET A 41 5.50 0.84 6.02
N LEU A 42 4.34 0.92 5.36
CA LEU A 42 4.05 2.03 4.45
C LEU A 42 3.97 3.37 5.17
N ILE A 43 3.33 3.41 6.33
CA ILE A 43 3.22 4.65 7.10
C ILE A 43 4.61 5.13 7.52
N LYS A 44 5.45 4.23 7.99
CA LYS A 44 6.83 4.58 8.38
C LYS A 44 7.64 5.09 7.20
N LYS A 45 7.52 4.46 6.04
CA LYS A 45 8.19 4.92 4.82
C LYS A 45 7.65 6.28 4.36
N ASN A 46 6.35 6.49 4.44
CA ASN A 46 5.73 7.76 4.09
C ASN A 46 6.25 8.90 4.96
N ILE A 47 6.41 8.67 6.25
CA ILE A 47 7.01 9.64 7.16
C ILE A 47 8.45 9.93 6.75
N SER A 48 9.24 8.89 6.47
CA SER A 48 10.67 9.03 6.12
C SER A 48 10.90 9.73 4.79
N TYR A 49 10.05 9.47 3.80
CA TYR A 49 10.24 9.96 2.43
C TYR A 49 9.34 11.15 2.06
N GLY A 50 8.60 11.68 3.02
CA GLY A 50 7.81 12.90 2.79
C GLY A 50 6.72 12.75 1.73
N ASP A 51 6.08 11.59 1.64
CA ASP A 51 5.00 11.33 0.70
C ASP A 51 5.42 11.34 -0.79
N SER A 52 6.71 11.12 -1.06
CA SER A 52 7.27 11.26 -2.41
C SER A 52 6.64 10.33 -3.47
N ALA A 53 6.12 9.16 -3.08
CA ALA A 53 5.48 8.24 -4.02
C ALA A 53 4.18 8.82 -4.59
N LEU A 54 3.43 9.57 -3.78
CA LEU A 54 2.16 10.19 -4.20
C LEU A 54 2.35 11.62 -4.66
N LYS A 55 3.42 12.28 -4.25
CA LYS A 55 3.76 13.66 -4.62
C LYS A 55 5.21 13.74 -5.08
N PRO A 56 5.52 13.18 -6.26
CA PRO A 56 6.90 13.19 -6.78
C PRO A 56 7.37 14.59 -7.12
N ALA A 57 8.68 14.79 -7.05
CA ALA A 57 9.28 16.09 -7.31
C ALA A 57 9.14 16.55 -8.76
N ARG A 58 9.15 15.63 -9.73
CA ARG A 58 9.00 15.91 -11.17
C ARG A 58 10.00 16.92 -11.72
N ILE A 59 11.22 16.86 -11.25
CA ILE A 59 12.28 17.77 -11.72
C ILE A 59 12.71 17.40 -13.13
N PHE A 60 12.96 16.12 -13.39
CA PHE A 60 13.37 15.61 -14.69
C PHE A 60 12.29 14.75 -15.35
N ALA A 61 11.64 13.88 -14.58
CA ALA A 61 10.60 12.99 -15.07
C ALA A 61 9.24 13.70 -15.02
N GLN A 62 8.53 13.71 -16.14
CA GLN A 62 7.25 14.40 -16.28
C GLN A 62 6.06 13.45 -16.25
N SER A 63 6.29 12.14 -16.18
CA SER A 63 5.19 11.18 -16.09
C SER A 63 4.40 11.38 -14.80
N ASP A 64 3.10 11.06 -14.83
CA ASP A 64 2.26 11.21 -13.65
C ASP A 64 2.63 10.16 -12.59
N ASN A 65 2.14 10.36 -11.37
CA ASN A 65 2.51 9.50 -10.26
C ASN A 65 1.97 8.06 -10.41
N VAL A 66 0.86 7.86 -11.10
CA VAL A 66 0.31 6.52 -11.38
C VAL A 66 1.30 5.74 -12.23
N GLU A 67 1.79 6.34 -13.31
CA GLU A 67 2.78 5.68 -14.20
C GLU A 67 4.10 5.42 -13.48
N GLN A 68 4.55 6.34 -12.64
CA GLN A 68 5.77 6.14 -11.87
C GLN A 68 5.65 4.99 -10.88
N ILE A 69 4.49 4.85 -10.23
CA ILE A 69 4.23 3.73 -9.32
C ILE A 69 4.18 2.41 -10.09
N LYS A 70 3.56 2.39 -11.28
CA LYS A 70 3.50 1.20 -12.14
C LYS A 70 4.90 0.73 -12.55
N ILE A 71 5.81 1.66 -12.85
CA ILE A 71 7.20 1.32 -13.19
C ILE A 71 7.86 0.59 -12.01
N ARG A 72 7.65 1.07 -10.80
CA ARG A 72 8.21 0.45 -9.60
C ARG A 72 7.60 -0.93 -9.33
N ILE A 73 6.32 -1.10 -9.63
CA ILE A 73 5.65 -2.39 -9.53
C ILE A 73 6.27 -3.38 -10.50
N ASP A 74 6.46 -2.98 -11.76
CA ASP A 74 7.11 -3.83 -12.78
C ASP A 74 8.50 -4.25 -12.34
N ASP A 75 9.27 -3.33 -11.78
CA ASP A 75 10.61 -3.60 -11.27
C ASP A 75 10.58 -4.64 -10.14
N LYS A 76 9.67 -4.50 -9.19
CA LYS A 76 9.52 -5.46 -8.09
C LYS A 76 9.05 -6.83 -8.57
N ILE A 77 8.14 -6.88 -9.54
CA ILE A 77 7.70 -8.13 -10.15
C ILE A 77 8.90 -8.85 -10.79
N ASN A 78 9.74 -8.13 -11.52
CA ASN A 78 10.94 -8.70 -12.12
C ASN A 78 11.89 -9.27 -11.06
N ARG A 79 12.06 -8.56 -9.94
CA ARG A 79 12.93 -9.03 -8.86
C ARG A 79 12.39 -10.30 -8.21
N VAL A 80 11.09 -10.36 -7.96
CA VAL A 80 10.44 -11.55 -7.39
C VAL A 80 10.54 -12.72 -8.37
N LYS A 81 10.26 -12.48 -9.65
CA LYS A 81 10.31 -13.48 -10.71
C LYS A 81 11.71 -14.08 -10.86
N ASN A 82 12.73 -13.25 -10.80
CA ASN A 82 14.12 -13.66 -11.02
C ASN A 82 14.83 -14.06 -9.73
N ASN A 83 14.14 -14.05 -8.60
CA ASN A 83 14.73 -14.31 -7.28
C ASN A 83 15.94 -13.40 -7.03
N GLN A 84 15.84 -12.14 -7.44
CA GLN A 84 16.89 -11.13 -7.28
C GLN A 84 16.48 -10.20 -6.13
N GLY A 85 17.24 -10.18 -5.09
CA GLY A 85 17.03 -9.29 -3.96
C GLY A 85 18.28 -9.25 -3.11
N PHE A 86 18.43 -8.16 -2.38
CA PHE A 86 19.50 -8.06 -1.40
C PHE A 86 19.05 -8.66 -0.07
N ALA A 87 20.02 -9.13 0.72
CA ALA A 87 19.73 -9.62 2.06
C ALA A 87 19.03 -8.51 2.86
N GLY A 88 17.90 -8.86 3.48
CA GLY A 88 17.09 -7.91 4.24
C GLY A 88 15.97 -7.22 3.46
N ASP A 89 15.98 -7.32 2.12
CA ASP A 89 14.87 -6.79 1.32
C ASP A 89 13.71 -7.77 1.35
N ASN A 90 12.50 -7.24 1.41
CA ASN A 90 11.29 -8.04 1.27
C ASN A 90 10.51 -7.54 0.06
N ASP A 91 10.81 -8.14 -1.10
CA ASP A 91 10.21 -7.71 -2.37
C ASP A 91 8.70 -7.95 -2.42
N ILE A 92 8.19 -8.98 -1.72
CA ILE A 92 6.74 -9.23 -1.65
C ILE A 92 6.04 -8.11 -0.89
N ASP A 93 6.55 -7.76 0.29
CA ASP A 93 5.99 -6.66 1.09
C ASP A 93 6.04 -5.34 0.34
N ASP A 94 7.17 -5.07 -0.33
CA ASP A 94 7.32 -3.86 -1.13
C ASP A 94 6.33 -3.83 -2.29
N LEU A 95 6.11 -4.95 -2.95
CA LEU A 95 5.14 -5.05 -4.05
C LEU A 95 3.73 -4.79 -3.54
N ILE A 96 3.33 -5.38 -2.43
CA ILE A 96 2.02 -5.13 -1.81
C ILE A 96 1.89 -3.64 -1.48
N GLY A 97 2.93 -3.06 -0.91
CA GLY A 97 2.96 -1.64 -0.57
C GLY A 97 2.74 -0.75 -1.79
N TYR A 98 3.43 -1.01 -2.89
CA TYR A 98 3.25 -0.25 -4.13
C TYR A 98 1.84 -0.39 -4.70
N LEU A 99 1.22 -1.57 -4.56
CA LEU A 99 -0.16 -1.77 -5.02
C LEU A 99 -1.14 -0.96 -4.18
N ILE A 100 -0.91 -0.85 -2.87
CA ILE A 100 -1.72 0.03 -2.02
C ILE A 100 -1.56 1.49 -2.46
N LEU A 101 -0.33 1.94 -2.72
CA LEU A 101 -0.05 3.29 -3.20
C LEU A 101 -0.71 3.55 -4.55
N LEU A 102 -0.68 2.56 -5.45
CA LEU A 102 -1.34 2.65 -6.74
C LEU A 102 -2.86 2.84 -6.57
N LYS A 103 -3.46 2.08 -5.67
CA LYS A 103 -4.89 2.20 -5.37
C LYS A 103 -5.22 3.62 -4.90
N ILE A 104 -4.42 4.18 -4.00
CA ILE A 104 -4.62 5.55 -3.50
C ILE A 104 -4.50 6.56 -4.64
N ALA A 105 -3.47 6.43 -5.48
CA ALA A 105 -3.24 7.35 -6.60
C ALA A 105 -4.39 7.32 -7.61
N ILE A 106 -4.89 6.12 -7.94
CA ILE A 106 -6.02 5.96 -8.85
C ILE A 106 -7.29 6.58 -8.24
N ASP A 107 -7.56 6.31 -6.97
CA ASP A 107 -8.75 6.84 -6.29
C ASP A 107 -8.71 8.38 -6.26
N LYS A 108 -7.55 8.98 -6.03
CA LYS A 108 -7.40 10.44 -6.04
C LYS A 108 -7.62 11.03 -7.42
N ASN A 109 -7.15 10.35 -8.47
CA ASN A 109 -7.32 10.83 -9.84
C ASN A 109 -8.79 10.73 -10.31
N ASN A 110 -9.58 9.87 -9.70
CA ASN A 110 -10.98 9.66 -10.06
C ASN A 110 -11.97 10.42 -9.16
N SER A 111 -11.46 11.16 -8.21
CA SER A 111 -12.32 11.92 -7.28
C SER A 111 -12.55 13.37 -7.75
#